data_46884009df828337ff53f33efa9a2dcd
#
_entry.id   46884009df828337ff53f33efa9a2dcd
#
_cell.length_a   1.000
_cell.length_b   1.000
_cell.length_c   1.000
_cell.angle_alpha   90.00
_cell.angle_beta   90.00
_cell.angle_gamma   90.00
#
_symmetry.space_group_name_H-M   'P 1'
#
loop_
_entity.id
_entity.type
_entity.pdbx_description
1 polymer ?
#
loop_
_entity_poly.entity_id
_entity_poly.type
_entity_poly.pdbx_seq_one_letter_code
_entity_poly.pdbx_strand_id
1 'polypeptide(L)'
;MSRIIREAKQTDMPDIMKVMEAAKKIMRSSGNMHQWGEGYPSEAVITSDMEKNGGFVIEDEGRVVGYFAFLPSPEPTYHKIYDGKWLDDELPYHVVHRIASYPDAHHIFSDMIDFCFAHDTNIRIDTHRDNTIMQHNLQKQGFTYCGIIYLASGDERLAYQRIAK
;
A
#
# COMPACT_ATOMS: atom_id res chain seq x y z
N MET A 1 13.77 -2.90 20.37
CA MET A 1 13.22 -2.90 19.71
C MET A 1 13.48 -2.35 18.69
N SER A 2 13.74 -2.80 17.77
CA SER A 2 14.24 -2.22 16.77
C SER A 2 13.50 -2.49 15.53
N ARG A 3 12.47 -1.74 15.28
CA ARG A 3 11.74 -1.76 14.05
C ARG A 3 12.21 -0.58 13.20
N ILE A 4 12.67 -0.85 11.99
CA ILE A 4 13.11 0.18 11.06
C ILE A 4 12.44 0.01 9.70
N ILE A 5 12.27 1.12 8.98
CA ILE A 5 11.78 1.13 7.61
C ILE A 5 12.90 1.66 6.75
N ARG A 6 13.26 0.89 5.73
CA ARG A 6 14.38 1.24 4.84
C ARG A 6 14.05 0.85 3.40
N GLU A 7 14.80 1.38 2.45
CA GLU A 7 14.64 0.99 1.05
C GLU A 7 14.94 -0.49 0.88
N ALA A 8 14.11 -1.14 0.06
CA ALA A 8 14.28 -2.55 -0.27
C ALA A 8 15.46 -2.74 -1.22
N LYS A 9 16.18 -3.84 -1.06
CA LYS A 9 17.30 -4.22 -1.92
C LYS A 9 16.95 -5.52 -2.60
N GLN A 10 17.63 -5.81 -3.71
CA GLN A 10 17.40 -7.05 -4.45
C GLN A 10 17.63 -8.28 -3.56
N THR A 11 18.54 -8.19 -2.60
CA THR A 11 18.80 -9.27 -1.64
C THR A 11 17.62 -9.53 -0.69
N ASP A 12 16.68 -8.58 -0.58
CA ASP A 12 15.48 -8.76 0.24
C ASP A 12 14.38 -9.54 -0.50
N MET A 13 14.54 -9.76 -1.80
CA MET A 13 13.46 -10.32 -2.62
C MET A 13 12.87 -11.62 -2.06
N PRO A 14 13.67 -12.61 -1.65
CA PRO A 14 13.08 -13.85 -1.11
C PRO A 14 12.20 -13.58 0.11
N ASP A 15 12.63 -12.71 1.00
CA ASP A 15 11.86 -12.37 2.21
C ASP A 15 10.61 -11.57 1.87
N ILE A 16 10.70 -10.65 0.91
CA ILE A 16 9.55 -9.86 0.45
C ILE A 16 8.48 -10.80 -0.12
N MET A 17 8.87 -11.76 -0.96
CA MET A 17 7.91 -12.67 -1.58
C MET A 17 7.23 -13.57 -0.54
N LYS A 18 7.92 -13.91 0.55
CA LYS A 18 7.30 -14.65 1.66
C LYS A 18 6.25 -13.82 2.37
N VAL A 19 6.53 -12.53 2.58
CA VAL A 19 5.57 -11.60 3.18
C VAL A 19 4.34 -11.48 2.27
N MET A 20 4.55 -11.38 0.95
CA MET A 20 3.46 -11.29 -0.02
C MET A 20 2.56 -12.51 0.03
N GLU A 21 3.14 -13.71 0.11
CA GLU A 21 2.36 -14.94 0.20
C GLU A 21 1.52 -14.98 1.49
N ALA A 22 2.10 -14.56 2.60
CA ALA A 22 1.38 -14.49 3.87
C ALA A 22 0.22 -13.50 3.79
N ALA A 23 0.44 -12.34 3.19
CA ALA A 23 -0.59 -11.33 3.04
C ALA A 23 -1.74 -11.81 2.16
N LYS A 24 -1.43 -12.54 1.07
CA LYS A 24 -2.46 -13.10 0.20
C LYS A 24 -3.34 -14.11 0.93
N LYS A 25 -2.74 -14.94 1.77
CA LYS A 25 -3.50 -15.91 2.56
C LYS A 25 -4.47 -15.20 3.50
N ILE A 26 -4.03 -14.12 4.13
CA ILE A 26 -4.88 -13.33 5.01
C ILE A 26 -6.04 -12.71 4.22
N MET A 27 -5.74 -12.12 3.06
CA MET A 27 -6.76 -11.54 2.21
C MET A 27 -7.84 -12.56 1.88
N ARG A 28 -7.44 -13.75 1.43
CA ARG A 28 -8.38 -14.79 1.02
C ARG A 28 -9.19 -15.33 2.19
N SER A 29 -8.54 -15.55 3.34
CA SER A 29 -9.24 -16.04 4.52
C SER A 29 -10.23 -15.02 5.08
N SER A 30 -10.06 -13.74 4.76
CA SER A 30 -10.92 -12.67 5.21
C SER A 30 -11.99 -12.29 4.18
N GLY A 31 -12.12 -13.07 3.10
CA GLY A 31 -13.12 -12.80 2.07
C GLY A 31 -12.66 -11.90 0.93
N ASN A 32 -11.41 -11.42 0.95
CA ASN A 32 -10.86 -10.57 -0.10
C ASN A 32 -10.14 -11.45 -1.12
N MET A 33 -10.90 -11.95 -2.09
CA MET A 33 -10.40 -12.98 -3.03
C MET A 33 -9.80 -12.39 -4.30
N HIS A 34 -10.11 -11.14 -4.63
CA HIS A 34 -9.87 -10.62 -5.96
C HIS A 34 -8.96 -9.40 -6.07
N GLN A 35 -8.49 -8.86 -4.94
CA GLN A 35 -7.65 -7.67 -4.99
C GLN A 35 -6.31 -7.96 -5.67
N TRP A 36 -5.68 -9.06 -5.31
CA TRP A 36 -4.44 -9.50 -5.93
C TRP A 36 -4.69 -10.82 -6.65
N GLY A 37 -4.54 -10.80 -7.96
CA GLY A 37 -4.66 -11.99 -8.77
C GLY A 37 -3.52 -12.97 -8.52
N GLU A 38 -3.62 -14.12 -9.16
CA GLU A 38 -2.59 -15.13 -9.06
C GLU A 38 -1.27 -14.59 -9.62
N GLY A 39 -0.17 -14.82 -8.90
CA GLY A 39 1.14 -14.34 -9.29
C GLY A 39 1.41 -12.87 -9.05
N TYR A 40 0.44 -12.10 -8.55
CA TYR A 40 0.63 -10.69 -8.23
C TYR A 40 0.71 -10.48 -6.72
N PRO A 41 1.59 -9.62 -6.21
CA PRO A 41 2.64 -8.94 -6.98
C PRO A 41 3.77 -9.89 -7.33
N SER A 42 4.32 -9.73 -8.54
CA SER A 42 5.45 -10.56 -8.99
C SER A 42 6.77 -9.92 -8.57
N GLU A 43 7.85 -10.70 -8.71
CA GLU A 43 9.19 -10.16 -8.48
C GLU A 43 9.48 -8.98 -9.41
N ALA A 44 8.99 -9.02 -10.66
CA ALA A 44 9.18 -7.93 -11.60
C ALA A 44 8.53 -6.63 -11.12
N VAL A 45 7.35 -6.72 -10.52
CA VAL A 45 6.66 -5.56 -9.98
C VAL A 45 7.46 -4.96 -8.81
N ILE A 46 7.96 -5.81 -7.92
CA ILE A 46 8.76 -5.36 -6.78
C ILE A 46 10.08 -4.74 -7.27
N THR A 47 10.72 -5.36 -8.26
CA THR A 47 11.95 -4.81 -8.85
C THR A 47 11.69 -3.42 -9.45
N SER A 48 10.56 -3.27 -10.14
CA SER A 48 10.18 -1.97 -10.70
C SER A 48 10.04 -0.91 -9.60
N ASP A 49 9.44 -1.25 -8.47
CA ASP A 49 9.35 -0.34 -7.32
C ASP A 49 10.74 0.07 -6.84
N MET A 50 11.67 -0.89 -6.73
CA MET A 50 13.04 -0.61 -6.29
C MET A 50 13.76 0.31 -7.26
N GLU A 51 13.58 0.10 -8.57
CA GLU A 51 14.21 0.91 -9.61
C GLU A 51 13.74 2.36 -9.55
N LYS A 52 12.53 2.58 -9.07
CA LYS A 52 11.98 3.92 -8.88
C LYS A 52 12.30 4.50 -7.49
N ASN A 53 13.11 3.80 -6.72
CA ASN A 53 13.44 4.15 -5.32
C ASN A 53 12.19 4.22 -4.44
N GLY A 54 11.18 3.43 -4.76
CA GLY A 54 9.89 3.44 -4.07
C GLY A 54 9.52 2.13 -3.39
N GLY A 55 10.41 1.17 -3.31
CA GLY A 55 10.17 -0.08 -2.57
C GLY A 55 10.79 0.00 -1.18
N PHE A 56 10.01 -0.30 -0.15
CA PHE A 56 10.45 -0.21 1.25
C PHE A 56 10.11 -1.49 2.01
N VAL A 57 10.99 -1.90 2.89
CA VAL A 57 10.74 -3.02 3.79
C VAL A 57 10.72 -2.53 5.22
N ILE A 58 9.95 -3.23 6.04
CA ILE A 58 9.94 -3.04 7.49
C ILE A 58 10.71 -4.20 8.10
N GLU A 59 11.77 -3.87 8.83
CA GLU A 59 12.53 -4.86 9.58
C GLU A 59 12.18 -4.76 11.04
N ASP A 60 11.96 -5.90 11.67
CA ASP A 60 11.75 -5.99 13.11
C ASP A 60 12.77 -6.97 13.65
N GLU A 61 13.72 -6.44 14.43
CA GLU A 61 14.84 -7.20 14.99
C GLU A 61 15.60 -8.01 13.92
N GLY A 62 15.89 -7.36 12.82
CA GLY A 62 16.69 -7.93 11.73
C GLY A 62 15.90 -8.82 10.76
N ARG A 63 14.61 -8.98 10.97
CA ARG A 63 13.76 -9.81 10.11
C ARG A 63 12.83 -8.92 9.29
N VAL A 64 12.74 -9.14 7.99
CA VAL A 64 11.79 -8.42 7.14
C VAL A 64 10.38 -8.93 7.46
N VAL A 65 9.51 -8.05 7.96
CA VAL A 65 8.15 -8.39 8.36
C VAL A 65 7.08 -7.71 7.53
N GLY A 66 7.46 -6.77 6.69
CA GLY A 66 6.50 -6.07 5.84
C GLY A 66 7.16 -5.41 4.63
N TYR A 67 6.31 -5.03 3.69
CA TYR A 67 6.72 -4.32 2.47
C TYR A 67 5.63 -3.35 2.06
N PHE A 68 6.03 -2.25 1.46
CA PHE A 68 5.09 -1.37 0.77
C PHE A 68 5.83 -0.59 -0.31
N ALA A 69 5.07 -0.17 -1.33
CA ALA A 69 5.58 0.74 -2.34
C ALA A 69 5.13 2.15 -1.99
N PHE A 70 6.02 3.12 -2.10
CA PHE A 70 5.76 4.53 -1.80
C PHE A 70 6.30 5.33 -2.97
N LEU A 71 5.42 5.80 -3.83
CA LEU A 71 5.76 6.33 -5.14
C LEU A 71 5.18 7.73 -5.33
N PRO A 72 5.94 8.65 -5.96
CA PRO A 72 5.42 10.01 -6.19
C PRO A 72 4.38 10.02 -7.29
N SER A 73 3.49 11.02 -7.24
CA SER A 73 2.52 11.27 -8.29
C SER A 73 3.25 11.64 -9.60
N PRO A 74 2.60 11.48 -10.76
CA PRO A 74 1.22 11.10 -10.93
C PRO A 74 1.00 9.58 -10.92
N GLU A 75 -0.20 9.18 -10.55
CA GLU A 75 -0.65 7.79 -10.70
C GLU A 75 -1.74 7.79 -11.77
N PRO A 76 -1.52 7.17 -12.94
CA PRO A 76 -2.48 7.25 -14.06
C PRO A 76 -3.89 6.81 -13.71
N THR A 77 -4.05 5.80 -12.85
CA THR A 77 -5.39 5.30 -12.46
C THR A 77 -6.13 6.28 -11.56
N TYR A 78 -5.46 7.31 -11.05
CA TYR A 78 -6.06 8.31 -10.18
C TYR A 78 -6.48 9.58 -10.93
N HIS A 79 -6.27 9.65 -12.25
CA HIS A 79 -6.66 10.82 -13.03
C HIS A 79 -8.17 11.04 -13.02
N LYS A 80 -8.95 9.96 -13.04
CA LYS A 80 -10.40 10.05 -12.98
C LYS A 80 -10.89 9.35 -11.73
N ILE A 81 -11.81 10.00 -11.03
CA ILE A 81 -12.47 9.42 -9.87
C ILE A 81 -13.97 9.54 -10.10
N TYR A 82 -14.70 8.51 -9.69
CA TYR A 82 -16.14 8.37 -9.90
C TYR A 82 -16.86 8.31 -8.56
N ASP A 83 -18.12 8.72 -8.55
CA ASP A 83 -18.98 8.69 -7.35
C ASP A 83 -18.37 9.42 -6.16
N GLY A 84 -17.64 10.48 -6.43
CA GLY A 84 -16.98 11.27 -5.42
C GLY A 84 -15.92 12.18 -6.04
N LYS A 85 -15.02 12.65 -5.19
CA LYS A 85 -13.92 13.51 -5.63
C LYS A 85 -12.78 13.44 -4.63
N TRP A 86 -11.56 13.70 -5.12
CA TRP A 86 -10.40 13.81 -4.25
C TRP A 86 -10.56 15.02 -3.31
N LEU A 87 -9.94 14.95 -2.12
CA LEU A 87 -9.92 16.08 -1.19
C LEU A 87 -9.25 17.29 -1.81
N ASP A 88 -8.16 17.04 -2.56
CA ASP A 88 -7.45 18.06 -3.33
C ASP A 88 -6.87 17.35 -4.54
N ASP A 89 -7.18 17.84 -5.73
CA ASP A 89 -6.76 17.21 -6.98
C ASP A 89 -5.62 17.97 -7.66
N GLU A 90 -5.12 19.04 -7.05
CA GLU A 90 -4.07 19.86 -7.65
C GLU A 90 -2.70 19.66 -7.01
N LEU A 91 -2.65 19.39 -5.72
CA LEU A 91 -1.39 19.19 -5.01
C LEU A 91 -0.72 17.88 -5.43
N PRO A 92 0.61 17.88 -5.54
CA PRO A 92 1.34 16.61 -5.70
C PRO A 92 1.05 15.70 -4.51
N TYR A 93 1.14 14.40 -4.74
CA TYR A 93 0.87 13.41 -3.71
C TYR A 93 1.82 12.24 -3.85
N HIS A 94 1.88 11.39 -2.83
CA HIS A 94 2.49 10.08 -2.93
C HIS A 94 1.42 9.02 -2.84
N VAL A 95 1.70 7.88 -3.43
CA VAL A 95 0.80 6.73 -3.45
C VAL A 95 1.45 5.60 -2.69
N VAL A 96 0.68 4.91 -1.86
CA VAL A 96 1.15 3.70 -1.19
C VAL A 96 0.45 2.50 -1.83
N HIS A 97 1.24 1.58 -2.37
CA HIS A 97 0.75 0.38 -3.05
C HIS A 97 1.36 -0.87 -2.44
N ARG A 98 0.74 -2.00 -2.70
CA ARG A 98 1.30 -3.32 -2.38
C ARG A 98 1.70 -3.45 -0.93
N ILE A 99 0.81 -3.05 -0.05
CA ILE A 99 1.02 -3.11 1.40
C ILE A 99 0.87 -4.55 1.87
N ALA A 100 1.89 -5.07 2.53
CA ALA A 100 1.87 -6.42 3.04
C ALA A 100 2.65 -6.54 4.35
N SER A 101 2.20 -7.41 5.24
CA SER A 101 2.93 -7.71 6.47
C SER A 101 2.53 -9.09 6.98
N TYR A 102 3.38 -9.67 7.83
CA TYR A 102 3.01 -10.89 8.53
C TYR A 102 1.94 -10.57 9.59
N PRO A 103 1.02 -11.50 9.86
CA PRO A 103 -0.07 -11.24 10.81
C PRO A 103 0.38 -11.09 12.27
N ASP A 104 1.55 -11.65 12.60
CA ASP A 104 2.09 -11.56 13.96
C ASP A 104 2.86 -10.25 14.20
N ALA A 105 3.05 -9.44 13.17
CA ALA A 105 3.69 -8.15 13.29
C ALA A 105 2.63 -7.08 13.52
N HIS A 106 2.55 -6.58 14.76
CA HIS A 106 1.52 -5.62 15.14
C HIS A 106 1.92 -4.19 14.86
N HIS A 107 0.93 -3.33 14.60
CA HIS A 107 1.12 -1.89 14.37
C HIS A 107 1.95 -1.55 13.13
N ILE A 108 2.09 -2.49 12.20
CA ILE A 108 2.87 -2.28 10.97
C ILE A 108 2.25 -1.17 10.13
N PHE A 109 0.93 -1.18 9.94
CA PHE A 109 0.28 -0.18 9.11
C PHE A 109 0.45 1.22 9.69
N SER A 110 0.31 1.35 11.00
CA SER A 110 0.52 2.62 11.68
C SER A 110 1.95 3.14 11.46
N ASP A 111 2.95 2.27 11.59
CA ASP A 111 4.35 2.64 11.36
C ASP A 111 4.60 3.04 9.91
N MET A 112 3.99 2.33 8.95
CA MET A 112 4.09 2.67 7.52
C MET A 112 3.53 4.07 7.27
N ILE A 113 2.36 4.36 7.82
CA ILE A 113 1.71 5.65 7.60
C ILE A 113 2.52 6.78 8.23
N ASP A 114 3.05 6.58 9.42
CA ASP A 114 3.92 7.58 10.06
C ASP A 114 5.14 7.87 9.19
N PHE A 115 5.76 6.83 8.64
CA PHE A 115 6.89 6.99 7.73
C PHE A 115 6.51 7.81 6.50
N CYS A 116 5.37 7.49 5.88
CA CYS A 116 4.92 8.18 4.67
C CYS A 116 4.65 9.66 4.96
N PHE A 117 4.00 9.98 6.06
CA PHE A 117 3.70 11.37 6.41
C PHE A 117 4.90 12.15 6.92
N ALA A 118 6.01 11.48 7.22
CA ALA A 118 7.28 12.16 7.46
C ALA A 118 7.89 12.66 6.14
N HIS A 119 7.46 12.13 5.00
CA HIS A 119 8.02 12.47 3.68
C HIS A 119 7.09 13.31 2.81
N ASP A 120 5.78 13.21 2.99
CA ASP A 120 4.81 13.99 2.21
C ASP A 120 3.58 14.22 3.07
N THR A 121 2.91 15.34 2.87
CA THR A 121 1.69 15.67 3.61
C THR A 121 0.43 15.22 2.91
N ASN A 122 0.54 14.74 1.66
CA ASN A 122 -0.61 14.36 0.84
C ASN A 122 -0.42 12.93 0.33
N ILE A 123 -1.21 12.01 0.85
CA ILE A 123 -1.08 10.57 0.56
C ILE A 123 -2.40 10.03 0.03
N ARG A 124 -2.35 9.27 -1.05
CA ARG A 124 -3.49 8.56 -1.62
C ARG A 124 -3.25 7.06 -1.57
N ILE A 125 -4.30 6.31 -1.21
CA ILE A 125 -4.26 4.84 -1.15
C ILE A 125 -5.57 4.33 -1.71
N ASP A 126 -5.54 3.21 -2.42
CA ASP A 126 -6.76 2.52 -2.85
C ASP A 126 -6.76 1.09 -2.33
N THR A 127 -7.95 0.50 -2.24
CA THR A 127 -8.11 -0.88 -1.81
C THR A 127 -9.36 -1.49 -2.44
N HIS A 128 -9.43 -2.82 -2.45
CA HIS A 128 -10.57 -3.54 -2.98
C HIS A 128 -11.76 -3.44 -2.02
N ARG A 129 -12.97 -3.43 -2.58
CA ARG A 129 -14.22 -3.39 -1.81
C ARG A 129 -14.30 -4.50 -0.77
N ASP A 130 -13.75 -5.67 -1.07
CA ASP A 130 -13.78 -6.83 -0.17
C ASP A 130 -12.72 -6.78 0.92
N ASN A 131 -11.79 -5.84 0.84
CA ASN A 131 -10.74 -5.70 1.86
C ASN A 131 -11.23 -4.84 3.02
N THR A 132 -12.09 -5.42 3.85
CA THR A 132 -12.67 -4.70 4.98
C THR A 132 -11.64 -4.36 6.05
N ILE A 133 -10.60 -5.18 6.17
CA ILE A 133 -9.49 -4.93 7.11
C ILE A 133 -8.77 -3.63 6.73
N MET A 134 -8.40 -3.49 5.46
CA MET A 134 -7.71 -2.28 5.01
C MET A 134 -8.61 -1.05 5.09
N GLN A 135 -9.88 -1.18 4.74
CA GLN A 135 -10.82 -0.06 4.85
C GLN A 135 -10.90 0.45 6.29
N HIS A 136 -10.98 -0.47 7.25
CA HIS A 136 -11.00 -0.12 8.66
C HIS A 136 -9.68 0.57 9.08
N ASN A 137 -8.55 0.02 8.64
CA ASN A 137 -7.24 0.59 8.96
C ASN A 137 -7.07 2.01 8.39
N LEU A 138 -7.55 2.23 7.17
CA LEU A 138 -7.50 3.55 6.55
C LEU A 138 -8.32 4.56 7.34
N GLN A 139 -9.53 4.18 7.75
CA GLN A 139 -10.38 5.05 8.55
C GLN A 139 -9.72 5.38 9.89
N LYS A 140 -9.14 4.39 10.55
CA LYS A 140 -8.45 4.61 11.83
C LYS A 140 -7.27 5.57 11.68
N GLN A 141 -6.62 5.57 10.53
CA GLN A 141 -5.48 6.43 10.27
C GLN A 141 -5.90 7.81 9.71
N GLY A 142 -7.18 8.11 9.72
CA GLY A 142 -7.66 9.43 9.35
C GLY A 142 -7.81 9.66 7.85
N PHE A 143 -7.78 8.61 7.04
CA PHE A 143 -8.04 8.75 5.61
C PHE A 143 -9.52 8.92 5.35
N THR A 144 -9.84 9.72 4.33
CA THR A 144 -11.21 9.97 3.90
C THR A 144 -11.48 9.16 2.64
N TYR A 145 -12.62 8.48 2.61
CA TYR A 145 -13.08 7.83 1.39
C TYR A 145 -13.46 8.91 0.38
N CYS A 146 -12.92 8.82 -0.82
CA CYS A 146 -13.10 9.86 -1.84
C CYS A 146 -13.97 9.43 -3.01
N GLY A 147 -14.02 8.16 -3.32
CA GLY A 147 -14.79 7.66 -4.47
C GLY A 147 -14.20 6.40 -5.03
N ILE A 148 -14.49 6.15 -6.32
CA ILE A 148 -14.10 4.92 -7.00
C ILE A 148 -13.13 5.25 -8.12
N ILE A 149 -12.04 4.46 -8.23
CA ILE A 149 -11.15 4.52 -9.36
C ILE A 149 -11.16 3.14 -10.03
N TYR A 150 -10.70 3.09 -11.27
CA TYR A 150 -10.61 1.84 -12.01
C TYR A 150 -9.16 1.60 -12.44
N LEU A 151 -8.70 0.37 -12.22
CA LEU A 151 -7.39 -0.04 -12.67
C LEU A 151 -7.37 -0.19 -14.20
N ALA A 152 -6.19 -0.33 -14.78
CA ALA A 152 -6.05 -0.53 -16.22
C ALA A 152 -6.82 -1.77 -16.70
N SER A 153 -6.98 -2.77 -15.82
CA SER A 153 -7.75 -3.97 -16.12
C SER A 153 -9.27 -3.73 -16.15
N GLY A 154 -9.73 -2.58 -15.67
CA GLY A 154 -11.16 -2.28 -15.51
C GLY A 154 -11.69 -2.61 -14.12
N ASP A 155 -10.87 -3.20 -13.26
CA ASP A 155 -11.29 -3.55 -11.90
C ASP A 155 -11.44 -2.29 -11.05
N GLU A 156 -12.51 -2.25 -10.25
CA GLU A 156 -12.76 -1.10 -9.39
C GLU A 156 -11.94 -1.16 -8.11
N ARG A 157 -11.62 0.03 -7.58
CA ARG A 157 -10.99 0.17 -6.27
C ARG A 157 -11.61 1.34 -5.55
N LEU A 158 -11.65 1.25 -4.23
CA LEU A 158 -12.10 2.35 -3.36
C LEU A 158 -10.90 3.25 -3.10
N ALA A 159 -11.07 4.54 -3.35
CA ALA A 159 -9.99 5.52 -3.26
C ALA A 159 -10.08 6.33 -1.98
N TYR A 160 -8.93 6.50 -1.33
CA TYR A 160 -8.82 7.23 -0.07
C TYR A 160 -7.70 8.26 -0.15
N GLN A 161 -7.85 9.34 0.61
CA GLN A 161 -6.82 10.38 0.67
C GLN A 161 -6.76 10.96 2.09
N ARG A 162 -5.56 11.31 2.51
CA ARG A 162 -5.37 12.07 3.74
C ARG A 162 -4.35 13.16 3.49
N ILE A 163 -4.67 14.36 3.91
CA ILE A 163 -3.76 15.50 3.83
C ILE A 163 -3.47 15.93 5.26
N ALA A 164 -2.20 15.84 5.66
CA ALA A 164 -1.77 16.26 6.99
C ALA A 164 -1.60 17.77 7.03
N LYS A 165 -1.87 18.35 8.18
CA LYS A 165 -1.73 19.80 8.34
C LYS A 165 -0.38 20.16 8.89
#